data_36da37143a6538457d00b4c7cf053dc0
#
_entry.id   36da37143a6538457d00b4c7cf053dc0
#
_cell.length_a   1.000
_cell.length_b   1.000
_cell.length_c   1.000
_cell.angle_alpha   90.00
_cell.angle_beta   90.00
_cell.angle_gamma   90.00
#
_symmetry.space_group_name_H-M   'P 1'
#
loop_
_entity.id
_entity.type
_entity.pdbx_description
1 polymer ?
#
loop_
_entity_poly.entity_id
_entity_poly.type
_entity_poly.pdbx_seq_one_letter_code
_entity_poly.pdbx_strand_id
1 'polypeptide(L)'
;EAFLAFGLVLGFGGACTYDGSKRIRRHLSELADGAWVLETDAPDMPPSSRRDAFALGHSTLDTRPADILEAARTAAQLRGTTLAAAAASARAAAIAAFPRLETESFGRQTE
;
A
#
# COMPACT_ATOMS: atom_id res chain seq x y z
N GLU A 1 -14.42 -7.64 8.75
CA GLU A 1 -15.03 -8.89 8.21
C GLU A 1 -16.21 -8.61 7.29
N ALA A 2 -17.14 -7.68 7.66
CA ALA A 2 -18.33 -7.38 6.87
C ALA A 2 -18.02 -6.97 5.42
N PHE A 3 -17.00 -6.12 5.20
CA PHE A 3 -16.60 -5.68 3.86
C PHE A 3 -16.06 -6.82 3.00
N LEU A 4 -15.29 -7.74 3.58
CA LEU A 4 -14.75 -8.90 2.87
C LEU A 4 -15.85 -9.86 2.43
N ALA A 5 -16.91 -10.00 3.24
CA ALA A 5 -18.08 -10.81 2.89
C ALA A 5 -18.81 -10.31 1.64
N PHE A 6 -18.69 -9.01 1.32
CA PHE A 6 -19.22 -8.43 0.08
C PHE A 6 -18.25 -8.48 -1.10
N GLY A 7 -17.12 -9.16 -0.97
CA GLY A 7 -16.11 -9.23 -2.04
C GLY A 7 -15.26 -7.98 -2.20
N LEU A 8 -15.26 -7.08 -1.21
CA LEU A 8 -14.43 -5.88 -1.22
C LEU A 8 -13.01 -6.22 -0.79
N VAL A 9 -12.03 -5.51 -1.38
CA VAL A 9 -10.64 -5.54 -0.94
C VAL A 9 -10.33 -4.28 -0.14
N LEU A 10 -9.41 -4.39 0.82
CA LEU A 10 -9.02 -3.28 1.69
C LEU A 10 -7.74 -2.63 1.17
N GLY A 11 -7.75 -1.29 1.07
CA GLY A 11 -6.58 -0.50 0.69
C GLY A 11 -5.76 -0.06 1.91
N PHE A 12 -4.44 -0.14 1.79
CA PHE A 12 -3.49 0.29 2.81
C PHE A 12 -2.48 1.26 2.22
N GLY A 13 -2.36 2.41 2.84
CA GLY A 13 -1.46 3.49 2.42
C GLY A 13 -0.63 4.03 3.57
N GLY A 14 -0.39 5.33 3.58
CA GLY A 14 0.46 6.00 4.57
C GLY A 14 0.12 5.69 6.02
N ALA A 15 -1.16 5.50 6.35
CA ALA A 15 -1.60 5.21 7.72
C ALA A 15 -1.02 3.90 8.27
N CYS A 16 -0.73 2.90 7.44
CA CYS A 16 -0.15 1.64 7.91
C CYS A 16 1.31 1.78 8.36
N THR A 17 1.98 2.87 7.99
CA THR A 17 3.38 3.12 8.34
C THR A 17 3.57 3.70 9.75
N TYR A 18 2.48 4.10 10.42
CA TYR A 18 2.55 4.66 11.76
C TYR A 18 2.50 3.55 12.82
N ASP A 19 3.44 3.55 13.75
CA ASP A 19 3.48 2.59 14.86
C ASP A 19 2.20 2.63 15.72
N GLY A 20 1.58 3.80 15.85
CA GLY A 20 0.33 3.99 16.59
C GLY A 20 -0.90 3.41 15.90
N SER A 21 -0.84 3.11 14.62
CA SER A 21 -1.96 2.56 13.83
C SER A 21 -2.13 1.05 14.06
N LYS A 22 -2.23 0.62 15.29
CA LYS A 22 -2.20 -0.80 15.69
C LYS A 22 -3.27 -1.64 15.03
N ARG A 23 -4.49 -1.12 14.93
CA ARG A 23 -5.62 -1.83 14.33
C ARG A 23 -5.40 -2.05 12.81
N ILE A 24 -4.99 -0.99 12.12
CA ILE A 24 -4.69 -1.04 10.68
C ILE A 24 -3.57 -2.02 10.40
N ARG A 25 -2.49 -1.94 11.17
CA ARG A 25 -1.31 -2.80 11.04
C ARG A 25 -1.64 -4.27 11.31
N ARG A 26 -2.50 -4.55 12.31
CA ARG A 26 -2.98 -5.89 12.58
C ARG A 26 -3.77 -6.45 11.40
N HIS A 27 -4.72 -5.70 10.86
CA HIS A 27 -5.47 -6.13 9.69
C HIS A 27 -4.56 -6.45 8.50
N LEU A 28 -3.60 -5.58 8.20
CA LEU A 28 -2.65 -5.80 7.12
C LEU A 28 -1.82 -7.08 7.33
N SER A 29 -1.47 -7.41 8.57
CA SER A 29 -0.71 -8.63 8.90
C SER A 29 -1.54 -9.91 8.78
N GLU A 30 -2.85 -9.86 8.99
CA GLU A 30 -3.72 -11.03 9.13
C GLU A 30 -4.54 -11.35 7.87
N LEU A 31 -4.78 -10.36 6.98
CA LEU A 31 -5.60 -10.57 5.80
C LEU A 31 -5.01 -11.61 4.85
N ALA A 32 -5.89 -12.42 4.26
CA ALA A 32 -5.49 -13.34 3.21
C ALA A 32 -4.99 -12.60 1.96
N ASP A 33 -4.12 -13.25 1.19
CA ASP A 33 -3.73 -12.74 -0.13
C ASP A 33 -4.98 -12.56 -0.99
N GLY A 34 -4.98 -11.49 -1.79
CA GLY A 34 -6.15 -11.12 -2.58
C GLY A 34 -7.17 -10.24 -1.85
N ALA A 35 -7.10 -10.12 -0.52
CA ALA A 35 -8.01 -9.31 0.28
C ALA A 35 -7.51 -7.90 0.56
N TRP A 36 -6.30 -7.55 0.14
CA TRP A 36 -5.67 -6.27 0.39
C TRP A 36 -4.91 -5.75 -0.83
N VAL A 37 -4.86 -4.44 -0.95
CA VAL A 37 -4.10 -3.71 -1.97
C VAL A 37 -3.35 -2.55 -1.32
N LEU A 38 -2.37 -2.00 -2.04
CA LEU A 38 -1.65 -0.79 -1.65
C LEU A 38 -2.20 0.40 -2.41
N GLU A 39 -2.20 1.56 -1.75
CA GLU A 39 -2.69 2.82 -2.31
C GLU A 39 -1.98 4.02 -1.68
N THR A 40 -2.21 5.20 -2.20
CA THR A 40 -1.87 6.47 -1.55
C THR A 40 -3.03 7.43 -1.71
N ASP A 41 -3.21 8.29 -0.72
CA ASP A 41 -4.15 9.42 -0.79
C ASP A 41 -3.43 10.71 -1.20
N ALA A 42 -2.38 10.59 -2.02
CA ALA A 42 -1.59 11.74 -2.42
C ALA A 42 -2.50 12.90 -2.92
N PRO A 43 -2.27 14.11 -2.46
CA PRO A 43 -1.17 14.62 -1.62
C PRO A 43 -1.36 14.44 -0.11
N ASP A 44 -2.43 13.82 0.34
CA ASP A 44 -2.78 13.63 1.75
C ASP A 44 -2.16 12.34 2.34
N MET A 45 -2.31 12.15 3.64
CA MET A 45 -1.88 10.96 4.38
C MET A 45 -0.41 10.57 4.17
N PRO A 46 0.55 11.45 4.50
CA PRO A 46 1.96 11.16 4.32
C PRO A 46 2.41 9.95 5.15
N PRO A 47 3.35 9.12 4.64
CA PRO A 47 3.94 8.05 5.43
C PRO A 47 4.78 8.60 6.59
N SER A 48 5.08 7.74 7.58
CA SER A 48 5.74 8.18 8.81
C SER A 48 7.10 8.82 8.56
N SER A 49 7.90 8.31 7.62
CA SER A 49 9.21 8.88 7.28
C SER A 49 9.11 10.33 6.78
N ARG A 50 8.08 10.64 6.00
CA ARG A 50 7.86 12.00 5.50
C ARG A 50 7.43 12.94 6.62
N ARG A 51 6.60 12.48 7.56
CA ARG A 51 6.24 13.25 8.74
C ARG A 51 7.46 13.54 9.63
N ASP A 52 8.30 12.55 9.83
CA ASP A 52 9.54 12.70 10.60
C ASP A 52 10.48 13.69 9.93
N ALA A 53 10.67 13.58 8.61
CA ALA A 53 11.47 14.50 7.83
C ALA A 53 10.91 15.94 7.87
N PHE A 54 9.60 16.12 7.83
CA PHE A 54 8.96 17.42 7.96
C PHE A 54 9.21 18.03 9.34
N ALA A 55 9.10 17.25 10.41
CA ALA A 55 9.36 17.71 11.76
C ALA A 55 10.81 18.21 11.95
N LEU A 56 11.75 17.66 11.16
CA LEU A 56 13.15 18.07 11.12
C LEU A 56 13.42 19.19 10.10
N GLY A 57 12.42 19.69 9.39
CA GLY A 57 12.56 20.72 8.37
C GLY A 57 13.17 20.23 7.04
N HIS A 58 13.20 18.92 6.79
CA HIS A 58 13.86 18.32 5.62
C HIS A 58 12.92 17.99 4.47
N SER A 59 11.61 18.12 4.64
CA SER A 59 10.63 17.74 3.63
C SER A 59 9.33 18.53 3.77
N THR A 60 8.48 18.45 2.74
CA THR A 60 7.08 18.87 2.84
C THR A 60 6.22 17.71 3.35
N LEU A 61 4.99 18.01 3.78
CA LEU A 61 4.03 16.96 4.20
C LEU A 61 3.29 16.31 3.02
N ASP A 62 3.46 16.83 1.82
CA ASP A 62 2.74 16.32 0.66
C ASP A 62 3.15 14.88 0.34
N THR A 63 2.19 13.98 0.40
CA THR A 63 2.38 12.60 -0.06
C THR A 63 2.52 12.58 -1.57
N ARG A 64 3.40 11.72 -2.05
CA ARG A 64 3.62 11.47 -3.49
C ARG A 64 3.22 10.04 -3.83
N PRO A 65 2.82 9.75 -5.07
CA PRO A 65 2.54 8.37 -5.48
C PRO A 65 3.69 7.39 -5.21
N ALA A 66 4.94 7.84 -5.34
CA ALA A 66 6.12 7.02 -5.02
C ALA A 66 6.22 6.60 -3.55
N ASP A 67 5.52 7.28 -2.64
CA ASP A 67 5.47 6.93 -1.22
C ASP A 67 4.75 5.59 -0.96
N ILE A 68 4.09 5.03 -1.96
CA ILE A 68 3.53 3.67 -1.91
C ILE A 68 4.62 2.63 -1.58
N LEU A 69 5.87 2.91 -1.91
CA LEU A 69 6.99 2.01 -1.61
C LEU A 69 7.16 1.81 -0.11
N GLU A 70 6.98 2.84 0.70
CA GLU A 70 7.06 2.71 2.15
C GLU A 70 5.91 1.86 2.70
N ALA A 71 4.70 2.04 2.19
CA ALA A 71 3.57 1.17 2.52
C ALA A 71 3.84 -0.30 2.13
N ALA A 72 4.44 -0.53 0.97
CA ALA A 72 4.82 -1.87 0.52
C ALA A 72 5.87 -2.51 1.43
N ARG A 73 6.88 -1.76 1.85
CA ARG A 73 7.90 -2.24 2.81
C ARG A 73 7.28 -2.57 4.16
N THR A 74 6.37 -1.74 4.64
CA THR A 74 5.63 -1.98 5.87
C THR A 74 4.78 -3.26 5.76
N ALA A 75 4.07 -3.45 4.65
CA ALA A 75 3.30 -4.65 4.40
C ALA A 75 4.18 -5.91 4.41
N ALA A 76 5.31 -5.86 3.73
CA ALA A 76 6.27 -6.97 3.72
C ALA A 76 6.74 -7.33 5.13
N GLN A 77 7.11 -6.32 5.92
CA GLN A 77 7.56 -6.50 7.30
C GLN A 77 6.46 -7.10 8.18
N LEU A 78 5.27 -6.54 8.15
CA LEU A 78 4.14 -6.99 8.99
C LEU A 78 3.67 -8.40 8.62
N ARG A 79 3.76 -8.76 7.34
CA ARG A 79 3.35 -10.07 6.85
C ARG A 79 4.47 -11.13 6.87
N GLY A 80 5.67 -10.75 7.31
CA GLY A 80 6.81 -11.67 7.40
C GLY A 80 7.28 -12.19 6.04
N THR A 81 7.22 -11.36 5.01
CA THR A 81 7.58 -11.71 3.63
C THR A 81 8.56 -10.71 3.02
N THR A 82 8.98 -10.95 1.80
CA THR A 82 9.85 -10.02 1.06
C THR A 82 9.06 -8.89 0.43
N LEU A 83 9.75 -7.77 0.14
CA LEU A 83 9.14 -6.66 -0.59
C LEU A 83 8.60 -7.12 -1.96
N ALA A 84 9.35 -7.95 -2.68
CA ALA A 84 8.93 -8.47 -3.98
C ALA A 84 7.65 -9.31 -3.86
N ALA A 85 7.55 -10.18 -2.86
CA ALA A 85 6.37 -11.00 -2.62
C ALA A 85 5.14 -10.17 -2.22
N ALA A 86 5.33 -9.18 -1.32
CA ALA A 86 4.26 -8.26 -0.94
C ALA A 86 3.76 -7.43 -2.12
N ALA A 87 4.66 -6.91 -2.93
CA ALA A 87 4.32 -6.15 -4.13
C ALA A 87 3.58 -7.01 -5.16
N ALA A 88 4.02 -8.24 -5.39
CA ALA A 88 3.35 -9.18 -6.30
C ALA A 88 1.95 -9.55 -5.83
N SER A 89 1.77 -9.79 -4.52
CA SER A 89 0.47 -10.07 -3.92
C SER A 89 -0.50 -8.89 -4.07
N ALA A 90 -0.05 -7.68 -3.74
CA ALA A 90 -0.86 -6.48 -3.89
C ALA A 90 -1.23 -6.20 -5.36
N ARG A 91 -0.28 -6.40 -6.28
CA ARG A 91 -0.53 -6.26 -7.71
C ARG A 91 -1.58 -7.25 -8.21
N ALA A 92 -1.46 -8.51 -7.85
CA ALA A 92 -2.43 -9.53 -8.23
C ALA A 92 -3.85 -9.20 -7.72
N ALA A 93 -3.96 -8.75 -6.47
CA ALA A 93 -5.23 -8.32 -5.88
C ALA A 93 -5.81 -7.09 -6.61
N ALA A 94 -4.97 -6.12 -6.99
CA ALA A 94 -5.40 -4.94 -7.73
C ALA A 94 -5.91 -5.30 -9.13
N ILE A 95 -5.24 -6.20 -9.85
CA ILE A 95 -5.67 -6.69 -11.16
C ILE A 95 -7.00 -7.45 -11.05
N ALA A 96 -7.17 -8.28 -10.02
CA ALA A 96 -8.43 -8.98 -9.78
C ALA A 96 -9.59 -8.02 -9.49
N ALA A 97 -9.32 -6.93 -8.75
CA ALA A 97 -10.31 -5.89 -8.46
C ALA A 97 -10.62 -5.00 -9.67
N PHE A 98 -9.63 -4.76 -10.52
CA PHE A 98 -9.71 -3.90 -11.71
C PHE A 98 -9.17 -4.63 -12.94
N PRO A 99 -9.95 -5.56 -13.54
CA PRO A 99 -9.45 -6.43 -14.61
C PRO A 99 -8.89 -5.70 -15.84
N ARG A 100 -9.32 -4.45 -16.07
CA ARG A 100 -8.79 -3.62 -17.17
C ARG A 100 -7.32 -3.24 -17.02
N LEU A 101 -6.77 -3.30 -15.81
CA LEU A 101 -5.34 -3.01 -15.59
C LEU A 101 -4.42 -3.99 -16.32
N GLU A 102 -4.89 -5.20 -16.57
CA GLU A 102 -4.11 -6.22 -17.27
C GLU A 102 -4.09 -6.00 -18.79
N THR A 103 -5.20 -5.48 -19.35
CA THR A 103 -5.33 -5.25 -20.78
C THR A 103 -4.69 -3.96 -21.26
N GLU A 104 -4.60 -2.97 -20.38
CA GLU A 104 -3.81 -1.77 -20.62
C GLU A 104 -2.36 -2.07 -20.23
N SER A 105 -1.64 -2.80 -21.10
CA SER A 105 -0.20 -2.83 -20.97
C SER A 105 0.27 -1.37 -21.01
N PHE A 106 0.69 -0.84 -19.87
CA PHE A 106 1.53 0.34 -19.84
C PHE A 106 2.64 0.07 -20.84
N GLY A 107 2.57 0.79 -21.97
CA GLY A 107 3.34 0.46 -23.13
C GLY A 107 4.76 0.08 -22.74
N ARG A 108 5.15 -1.09 -23.13
CA ARG A 108 6.56 -1.40 -23.22
C ARG A 108 7.15 -0.29 -24.09
N GLN A 109 7.69 0.72 -23.48
CA GLN A 109 8.74 1.46 -24.13
C GLN A 109 9.93 0.52 -24.19
N THR A 110 9.85 -0.38 -25.15
CA THR A 110 11.01 -1.05 -25.65
C THR A 110 11.72 -0.05 -26.56
N GLU A 111 12.67 0.61 -26.00
CA GLU A 111 13.83 1.10 -26.78
C GLU A 111 15.07 0.94 -25.96
#